data_09e3dd046d494a9f5f7b945b859e0e52
#
_entry.id   09e3dd046d494a9f5f7b945b859e0e52
#
_cell.length_a   1.000
_cell.length_b   1.000
_cell.length_c   1.000
_cell.angle_alpha   90.00
_cell.angle_beta   90.00
_cell.angle_gamma   90.00
#
_symmetry.space_group_name_H-M   'P 1'
#
loop_
_entity.id
_entity.type
_entity.pdbx_description
1 polymer ?
#
loop_
_entity_poly.entity_id
_entity_poly.type
_entity_poly.pdbx_seq_one_letter_code
_entity_poly.pdbx_strand_id
1 'polypeptide(L)'
;AAESYGEESKSTSDGELSAEEERRLRKEQEAEQRRQERRIKELEGIIEDLEAKIQETEEILCAPENMSNVELLQEKGELLEKYKAELEVQYEEWMELQ
;
A
#
# COMPACT_ATOMS: atom_id res chain seq x y z
N ALA A 1 -2.63 35.31 -42.75
CA ALA A 1 -2.49 34.73 -42.24
C ALA A 1 -2.66 33.96 -41.42
N ALA A 2 -2.76 33.83 -41.60
CA ALA A 2 -2.65 33.15 -40.96
C ALA A 2 -2.42 32.61 -40.22
N GLU A 3 -2.08 32.80 -40.47
CA GLU A 3 -1.56 32.23 -39.82
C GLU A 3 -1.71 32.02 -38.79
N SER A 4 -1.94 32.49 -39.09
CA SER A 4 -1.78 32.20 -38.00
C SER A 4 -2.56 31.73 -37.20
N TYR A 5 -2.84 31.53 -37.40
CA TYR A 5 -3.14 30.78 -36.56
C TYR A 5 -3.24 29.98 -36.06
N GLY A 6 -3.40 30.12 -36.47
CA GLY A 6 -3.09 29.20 -36.10
C GLY A 6 -2.89 28.86 -35.41
N GLU A 7 -2.79 29.21 -35.61
CA GLU A 7 -2.17 28.78 -35.06
C GLU A 7 -2.36 28.51 -33.98
N GLU A 8 -2.59 28.48 -33.91
CA GLU A 8 -2.42 27.97 -33.05
C GLU A 8 -2.37 27.31 -32.25
N SER A 9 -2.56 27.20 -32.63
CA SER A 9 -2.15 26.43 -31.96
C SER A 9 -1.61 26.05 -31.38
N LYS A 10 -1.60 26.30 -31.64
CA LYS A 10 -0.74 25.83 -31.16
C LYS A 10 -0.30 25.91 -30.22
N SER A 11 -0.30 26.14 -30.27
CA SER A 11 0.40 26.15 -29.41
C SER A 11 0.38 25.75 -28.43
N THR A 12 0.45 25.39 -28.56
CA THR A 12 0.73 24.92 -27.64
C THR A 12 1.31 24.65 -26.92
N SER A 13 1.26 24.57 -27.40
CA SER A 13 2.18 24.16 -27.00
C SER A 13 2.90 23.97 -25.88
N ASP A 14 3.46 24.04 -25.87
CA ASP A 14 4.36 24.21 -24.79
C ASP A 14 3.76 23.76 -23.47
N GLY A 15 3.50 22.51 -23.30
CA GLY A 15 2.89 22.01 -22.10
C GLY A 15 1.39 22.27 -22.00
N GLU A 16 0.85 22.93 -22.99
CA GLU A 16 -0.59 23.15 -23.01
C GLU A 16 -1.28 21.95 -23.62
N LEU A 17 -2.26 21.43 -22.91
CA LEU A 17 -3.01 20.27 -23.34
C LEU A 17 -4.37 20.71 -23.87
N SER A 18 -4.91 19.96 -24.83
CA SER A 18 -6.27 20.17 -25.26
C SER A 18 -7.23 19.84 -24.11
N ALA A 19 -8.46 20.35 -24.19
CA ALA A 19 -9.46 20.07 -23.18
C ALA A 19 -9.69 18.58 -23.05
N GLU A 20 -9.62 17.87 -24.17
CA GLU A 20 -9.81 16.42 -24.20
C GLU A 20 -8.67 15.70 -23.50
N GLU A 21 -7.46 16.15 -23.76
CA GLU A 21 -6.28 15.55 -23.14
C GLU A 21 -6.26 15.82 -21.62
N GLU A 22 -6.65 17.02 -21.24
CA GLU A 22 -6.75 17.38 -19.82
C GLU A 22 -7.77 16.51 -19.10
N ARG A 23 -8.89 16.28 -19.75
CA ARG A 23 -9.95 15.46 -19.17
C ARG A 23 -9.50 14.03 -19.00
N ARG A 24 -8.80 13.51 -20.01
CA ARG A 24 -8.28 12.14 -19.97
C ARG A 24 -7.24 12.00 -18.86
N LEU A 25 -6.35 12.96 -18.76
CA LEU A 25 -5.30 12.95 -17.75
C LEU A 25 -5.90 13.02 -16.34
N ARG A 26 -6.92 13.86 -16.18
CA ARG A 26 -7.59 13.98 -14.89
C ARG A 26 -8.27 12.67 -14.50
N LYS A 27 -8.90 12.01 -15.45
CA LYS A 27 -9.54 10.72 -15.20
C LYS A 27 -8.52 9.66 -14.79
N GLU A 28 -7.36 9.68 -15.47
CA GLU A 28 -6.30 8.75 -15.14
C GLU A 28 -5.76 9.00 -13.73
N GLN A 29 -5.61 10.26 -13.37
CA GLN A 29 -5.12 10.61 -12.04
C GLN A 29 -6.12 10.21 -10.96
N GLU A 30 -7.40 10.41 -11.23
CA GLU A 30 -8.45 10.03 -10.28
C GLU A 30 -8.51 8.52 -10.12
N ALA A 31 -8.37 7.79 -11.23
CA ALA A 31 -8.39 6.34 -11.18
C ALA A 31 -7.19 5.81 -10.40
N GLU A 32 -6.04 6.41 -10.62
CA GLU A 32 -4.82 6.04 -9.91
C GLU A 32 -4.97 6.31 -8.41
N GLN A 33 -5.53 7.46 -8.07
CA GLN A 33 -5.77 7.83 -6.68
C GLN A 33 -6.70 6.83 -6.00
N ARG A 34 -7.76 6.42 -6.70
CA ARG A 34 -8.69 5.45 -6.14
C ARG A 34 -8.05 4.09 -5.93
N ARG A 35 -7.18 3.67 -6.87
CA ARG A 35 -6.45 2.42 -6.71
C ARG A 35 -5.51 2.47 -5.52
N GLN A 36 -4.85 3.61 -5.36
CA GLN A 36 -3.94 3.82 -4.24
C GLN A 36 -4.68 3.79 -2.91
N GLU A 37 -5.83 4.45 -2.85
CA GLU A 37 -6.64 4.47 -1.64
C GLU A 37 -7.15 3.07 -1.28
N ARG A 38 -7.54 2.31 -2.29
CA ARG A 38 -7.97 0.93 -2.06
C ARG A 38 -6.83 0.07 -1.53
N ARG A 39 -5.63 0.27 -2.11
CA ARG A 39 -4.47 -0.50 -1.65
C ARG A 39 -4.10 -0.13 -0.22
N ILE A 40 -4.19 1.15 0.13
CA ILE A 40 -3.95 1.60 1.50
C ILE A 40 -4.90 0.91 2.47
N LYS A 41 -6.18 0.87 2.13
CA LYS A 41 -7.17 0.20 2.99
C LYS A 41 -6.90 -1.28 3.11
N GLU A 42 -6.52 -1.90 2.02
CA GLU A 42 -6.16 -3.30 1.99
C GLU A 42 -4.99 -3.58 2.92
N LEU A 43 -3.96 -2.73 2.82
CA LEU A 43 -2.78 -2.86 3.67
C LEU A 43 -3.11 -2.66 5.13
N GLU A 44 -3.97 -1.70 5.43
CA GLU A 44 -4.39 -1.46 6.82
C GLU A 44 -5.07 -2.68 7.41
N GLY A 45 -5.89 -3.36 6.61
CA GLY A 45 -6.52 -4.60 7.05
C GLY A 45 -5.52 -5.72 7.28
N ILE A 46 -4.55 -5.85 6.37
CA ILE A 46 -3.50 -6.86 6.49
C ILE A 46 -2.65 -6.60 7.72
N ILE A 47 -2.28 -5.34 7.94
CA ILE A 47 -1.47 -4.93 9.09
C ILE A 47 -2.21 -5.26 10.38
N GLU A 48 -3.47 -4.91 10.45
CA GLU A 48 -4.29 -5.18 11.63
C GLU A 48 -4.36 -6.67 11.92
N ASP A 49 -4.53 -7.46 10.87
CA ASP A 49 -4.60 -8.91 10.99
C ASP A 49 -3.29 -9.50 11.48
N LEU A 50 -2.17 -9.00 10.94
CA LEU A 50 -0.85 -9.46 11.36
C LEU A 50 -0.57 -9.08 12.81
N GLU A 51 -0.97 -7.88 13.21
CA GLU A 51 -0.77 -7.45 14.60
C GLU A 51 -1.55 -8.32 15.56
N ALA A 52 -2.77 -8.72 15.16
CA ALA A 52 -3.58 -9.62 15.99
C ALA A 52 -2.91 -10.99 16.11
N LYS A 53 -2.38 -11.50 15.00
CA LYS A 53 -1.70 -12.79 14.99
C LYS A 53 -0.43 -12.76 15.83
N ILE A 54 0.29 -11.66 15.78
CA ILE A 54 1.49 -11.48 16.58
C ILE A 54 1.13 -11.53 18.07
N GLN A 55 0.10 -10.77 18.45
CA GLN A 55 -0.33 -10.74 19.83
C GLN A 55 -0.75 -12.12 20.32
N GLU A 56 -1.55 -12.82 19.52
CA GLU A 56 -2.01 -14.17 19.86
C GLU A 56 -0.84 -15.13 20.05
N THR A 57 0.12 -15.05 19.13
CA THR A 57 1.29 -15.93 19.18
C THR A 57 2.15 -15.62 20.41
N GLU A 58 2.31 -14.34 20.73
CA GLU A 58 3.05 -13.94 21.93
C GLU A 58 2.37 -14.44 23.20
N GLU A 59 1.04 -14.41 23.22
CA GLU A 59 0.30 -14.93 24.38
C GLU A 59 0.51 -16.43 24.56
N ILE A 60 0.56 -17.15 23.45
CA ILE A 60 0.84 -18.60 23.50
C ILE A 60 2.25 -18.84 24.04
N LEU A 61 3.21 -18.06 23.59
CA LEU A 61 4.59 -18.21 24.01
C LEU A 61 4.78 -17.87 25.48
N CYS A 62 3.97 -16.98 26.01
CA CYS A 62 4.10 -16.55 27.40
C CYS A 62 3.19 -17.32 28.36
N ALA A 63 2.36 -18.20 27.84
CA ALA A 63 1.42 -18.95 28.68
C ALA A 63 2.20 -19.93 29.57
N PRO A 64 1.94 -19.94 30.89
CA PRO A 64 2.67 -20.81 31.80
C PRO A 64 2.54 -22.30 31.46
N GLU A 65 1.37 -22.68 30.94
CA GLU A 65 1.13 -24.10 30.61
C GLU A 65 1.97 -24.58 29.44
N ASN A 66 2.56 -23.65 28.66
CA ASN A 66 3.38 -24.00 27.51
C ASN A 66 4.88 -23.97 27.79
N MET A 67 5.26 -23.59 29.00
CA MET A 67 6.67 -23.32 29.31
C MET A 67 7.58 -24.54 29.14
N SER A 68 7.07 -25.73 29.31
CA SER A 68 7.87 -26.92 29.16
C SER A 68 7.69 -27.59 27.79
N ASN A 69 6.88 -27.02 26.94
CA ASN A 69 6.63 -27.58 25.62
C ASN A 69 7.60 -26.96 24.61
N VAL A 70 8.80 -27.52 24.56
CA VAL A 70 9.90 -26.99 23.76
C VAL A 70 9.53 -26.92 22.27
N GLU A 71 8.87 -27.96 21.79
CA GLU A 71 8.47 -28.06 20.40
C GLU A 71 7.51 -26.93 20.02
N LEU A 72 6.52 -26.70 20.85
CA LEU A 72 5.52 -25.65 20.63
C LEU A 72 6.20 -24.26 20.68
N LEU A 73 7.06 -24.06 21.66
CA LEU A 73 7.76 -22.78 21.80
C LEU A 73 8.62 -22.48 20.58
N GLN A 74 9.29 -23.50 20.07
CA GLN A 74 10.13 -23.32 18.88
C GLN A 74 9.28 -23.00 17.65
N GLU A 75 8.22 -23.76 17.46
CA GLU A 75 7.33 -23.58 16.31
C GLU A 75 6.68 -22.18 16.33
N LYS A 76 6.14 -21.80 17.48
CA LYS A 76 5.47 -20.52 17.60
C LYS A 76 6.47 -19.36 17.56
N GLY A 77 7.68 -19.58 18.06
CA GLY A 77 8.72 -18.57 17.97
C GLY A 77 9.11 -18.27 16.52
N GLU A 78 9.22 -19.32 15.72
CA GLU A 78 9.53 -19.14 14.29
C GLU A 78 8.38 -18.45 13.57
N LEU A 79 7.16 -18.81 13.91
CA LEU A 79 5.98 -18.22 13.32
C LEU A 79 5.90 -16.73 13.68
N LEU A 80 6.22 -16.39 14.91
CA LEU A 80 6.23 -15.01 15.36
C LEU A 80 7.23 -14.17 14.56
N GLU A 81 8.41 -14.72 14.31
CA GLU A 81 9.42 -14.03 13.51
C GLU A 81 8.90 -13.77 12.09
N LYS A 82 8.23 -14.75 11.51
CA LYS A 82 7.65 -14.61 10.18
C LYS A 82 6.61 -13.51 10.15
N TYR A 83 5.72 -13.50 11.13
CA TYR A 83 4.67 -12.48 11.18
C TYR A 83 5.28 -11.09 11.32
N LYS A 84 6.31 -10.95 12.15
CA LYS A 84 6.95 -9.66 12.36
C LYS A 84 7.65 -9.17 11.11
N ALA A 85 8.32 -10.06 10.39
CA ALA A 85 8.98 -9.71 9.13
C ALA A 85 7.97 -9.27 8.09
N GLU A 86 6.87 -10.00 8.00
CA GLU A 86 5.80 -9.69 7.06
C GLU A 86 5.15 -8.35 7.39
N LEU A 87 4.94 -8.10 8.67
CA LEU A 87 4.36 -6.85 9.13
C LEU A 87 5.23 -5.66 8.71
N GLU A 88 6.52 -5.81 8.85
CA GLU A 88 7.47 -4.76 8.47
C GLU A 88 7.36 -4.43 6.98
N VAL A 89 7.28 -5.46 6.15
CA VAL A 89 7.13 -5.27 4.69
C VAL A 89 5.83 -4.53 4.38
N GLN A 90 4.74 -4.91 5.03
CA GLN A 90 3.45 -4.28 4.79
C GLN A 90 3.43 -2.83 5.26
N TYR A 91 4.06 -2.55 6.38
CA TYR A 91 4.19 -1.17 6.87
C TYR A 91 5.00 -0.31 5.91
N GLU A 92 6.05 -0.85 5.33
CA GLU A 92 6.88 -0.12 4.38
C GLU A 92 6.07 0.29 3.15
N GLU A 93 5.30 -0.66 2.61
CA GLU A 93 4.46 -0.34 1.47
C GLU A 93 3.40 0.69 1.84
N TRP A 94 2.81 0.53 3.01
CA TRP A 94 1.79 1.46 3.49
C TRP A 94 2.36 2.88 3.60
N MET A 95 3.56 3.00 4.14
CA MET A 95 4.20 4.31 4.28
C MET A 95 4.53 4.94 2.93
N GLU A 96 4.90 4.13 1.96
CA GLU A 96 5.21 4.64 0.62
C GLU A 96 3.97 5.21 -0.07
N LEU A 97 2.81 4.71 0.29
CA LEU A 97 1.56 5.15 -0.33
C LEU A 97 0.90 6.33 0.40
N GLN A 98 1.44 6.76 1.53
CA GLN A 98 0.88 7.89 2.31
C GLN A 98 1.27 9.26 1.82
#